data_e3adefd611711de0d4597dd5437323da
#
_entry.id   e3adefd611711de0d4597dd5437323da
#
_cell.length_a   1.000
_cell.length_b   1.000
_cell.length_c   1.000
_cell.angle_alpha   90.00
_cell.angle_beta   90.00
_cell.angle_gamma   90.00
#
_symmetry.space_group_name_H-M   'P 1'
#
loop_
_entity.id
_entity.type
_entity.pdbx_description
1 polymer ?
#
loop_
_entity_poly.entity_id
_entity_poly.type
_entity_poly.pdbx_seq_one_letter_code
_entity_poly.pdbx_strand_id
1 'polypeptide(L)'
;FFDLKDKKLNILEIGIQYGSSLVLWNEYFKNSIIYGIDNTDFIKDRLDTYPRIKTIIQDAYRKELTFNLPLFDIIIDDGPHTLESQIKFINNYFKKLNKNGKLFIEDIDGKYNSNELRKEASKFTDNITSIDFRSNTNTEDSLMLVIQNDLDAHYLVT
;
A
#
# COMPACT_ATOMS: atom_id res chain seq x y z
N PHE A 1 6.40 -13.01 -2.87
CA PHE A 1 6.68 -12.15 -4.04
C PHE A 1 7.39 -12.86 -5.19
N PHE A 2 8.15 -13.96 -4.96
CA PHE A 2 8.86 -14.68 -6.05
C PHE A 2 7.94 -15.05 -7.21
N ASP A 3 6.74 -15.52 -6.93
CA ASP A 3 5.74 -15.92 -7.94
C ASP A 3 5.12 -14.75 -8.71
N LEU A 4 5.36 -13.52 -8.27
CA LEU A 4 4.80 -12.29 -8.84
C LEU A 4 5.78 -11.51 -9.71
N LYS A 5 7.08 -11.81 -9.62
CA LYS A 5 8.16 -11.02 -10.20
C LYS A 5 8.00 -10.74 -11.70
N ASP A 6 7.55 -11.74 -12.45
CA ASP A 6 7.42 -11.66 -13.91
C ASP A 6 5.99 -11.35 -14.38
N LYS A 7 5.06 -11.15 -13.46
CA LYS A 7 3.67 -10.79 -13.77
C LYS A 7 3.54 -9.33 -14.14
N LYS A 8 2.47 -9.01 -14.88
CA LYS A 8 2.04 -7.63 -15.14
C LYS A 8 1.13 -7.21 -14.00
N LEU A 9 1.63 -6.39 -13.09
CA LEU A 9 0.93 -5.92 -11.91
C LEU A 9 0.80 -4.40 -11.96
N ASN A 10 -0.22 -3.88 -11.27
CA ASN A 10 -0.28 -2.51 -10.80
C ASN A 10 0.09 -2.50 -9.32
N ILE A 11 1.14 -1.77 -8.98
CA ILE A 11 1.64 -1.65 -7.62
C ILE A 11 1.55 -0.18 -7.21
N LEU A 12 1.00 0.08 -6.02
CA LEU A 12 0.90 1.43 -5.46
C LEU A 12 1.66 1.49 -4.13
N GLU A 13 2.42 2.55 -3.94
CA GLU A 13 3.02 2.92 -2.66
C GLU A 13 2.60 4.34 -2.28
N ILE A 14 2.21 4.51 -1.02
CA ILE A 14 1.88 5.79 -0.39
C ILE A 14 3.00 6.16 0.55
N GLY A 15 3.52 7.41 0.44
CA GLY A 15 4.72 7.83 1.13
C GLY A 15 5.96 7.42 0.35
N ILE A 16 6.35 8.19 -0.66
CA ILE A 16 7.47 7.83 -1.54
C ILE A 16 8.78 8.51 -1.17
N GLN A 17 8.73 9.52 -0.30
CA GLN A 17 9.90 10.25 0.20
C GLN A 17 10.97 10.51 -0.89
N TYR A 18 12.10 9.81 -0.86
CA TYR A 18 13.18 9.92 -1.85
C TYR A 18 13.01 8.99 -3.05
N GLY A 19 11.93 8.22 -3.12
CA GLY A 19 11.57 7.34 -4.24
C GLY A 19 12.46 6.11 -4.41
N SER A 20 13.27 5.76 -3.42
CA SER A 20 14.18 4.62 -3.51
C SER A 20 13.43 3.30 -3.61
N SER A 21 12.35 3.15 -2.87
CA SER A 21 11.46 1.99 -2.92
C SER A 21 10.79 1.84 -4.28
N LEU A 22 10.28 2.92 -4.89
CA LEU A 22 9.69 2.86 -6.23
C LEU A 22 10.69 2.40 -7.28
N VAL A 23 11.95 2.86 -7.20
CA VAL A 23 13.01 2.40 -8.10
C VAL A 23 13.30 0.91 -7.86
N LEU A 24 13.35 0.47 -6.60
CA LEU A 24 13.52 -0.94 -6.27
C LEU A 24 12.38 -1.80 -6.83
N TRP A 25 11.14 -1.38 -6.65
CA TRP A 25 9.98 -2.09 -7.22
C TRP A 25 10.02 -2.12 -8.74
N ASN A 26 10.40 -1.02 -9.39
CA ASN A 26 10.55 -0.93 -10.84
C ASN A 26 11.62 -1.90 -11.39
N GLU A 27 12.71 -2.10 -10.65
CA GLU A 27 13.76 -3.06 -11.01
C GLU A 27 13.35 -4.51 -10.73
N TYR A 28 12.63 -4.74 -9.64
CA TYR A 28 12.21 -6.08 -9.24
C TYR A 28 11.06 -6.60 -10.10
N PHE A 29 10.01 -5.79 -10.32
CA PHE A 29 8.82 -6.15 -11.08
C PHE A 29 8.88 -5.60 -12.52
N LYS A 30 9.70 -6.20 -13.35
CA LYS A 30 10.07 -5.66 -14.68
C LYS A 30 8.90 -5.48 -15.66
N ASN A 31 7.79 -6.18 -15.46
CA ASN A 31 6.60 -6.13 -16.32
C ASN A 31 5.45 -5.30 -15.73
N SER A 32 5.65 -4.69 -14.56
CA SER A 32 4.61 -4.01 -13.78
C SER A 32 4.66 -2.51 -13.93
N ILE A 33 3.56 -1.83 -13.60
CA ILE A 33 3.49 -0.38 -13.47
C ILE A 33 3.51 -0.05 -11.98
N ILE A 34 4.39 0.87 -11.60
CA ILE A 34 4.57 1.30 -10.22
C ILE A 34 3.96 2.69 -10.07
N TYR A 35 3.05 2.85 -9.14
CA TYR A 35 2.45 4.12 -8.77
C TYR A 35 3.00 4.56 -7.43
N GLY A 36 3.29 5.84 -7.30
CA GLY A 36 3.69 6.45 -6.04
C GLY A 36 2.84 7.69 -5.75
N ILE A 37 2.35 7.82 -4.52
CA ILE A 37 1.60 8.99 -4.07
C ILE A 37 2.35 9.63 -2.90
N ASP A 38 2.61 10.93 -3.00
CA ASP A 38 3.20 11.73 -1.92
C ASP A 38 2.59 13.13 -1.93
N ASN A 39 2.65 13.82 -0.81
CA ASN A 39 2.23 15.22 -0.69
C ASN A 39 3.35 16.21 -1.06
N THR A 40 4.54 15.74 -1.35
CA THR A 40 5.72 16.52 -1.76
C THR A 40 6.17 16.16 -3.17
N ASP A 41 6.76 17.12 -3.88
CA ASP A 41 7.12 16.97 -5.31
C ASP A 41 8.64 16.99 -5.58
N PHE A 42 9.47 17.10 -4.54
CA PHE A 42 10.91 17.36 -4.70
C PHE A 42 11.70 16.26 -5.43
N ILE A 43 11.11 15.09 -5.69
CA ILE A 43 11.74 14.00 -6.43
C ILE A 43 10.99 13.59 -7.70
N LYS A 44 9.86 14.24 -8.00
CA LYS A 44 8.98 13.88 -9.11
C LYS A 44 9.73 13.84 -10.43
N ASP A 45 10.47 14.89 -10.78
CA ASP A 45 11.21 14.99 -12.03
C ASP A 45 12.20 13.85 -12.23
N ARG A 46 12.85 13.38 -11.16
CA ARG A 46 13.74 12.23 -11.19
C ARG A 46 12.98 10.94 -11.47
N LEU A 47 11.84 10.72 -10.82
CA LEU A 47 11.05 9.51 -11.00
C LEU A 47 10.34 9.46 -12.36
N ASP A 48 9.95 10.60 -12.91
CA ASP A 48 9.35 10.72 -14.25
C ASP A 48 10.28 10.25 -15.39
N THR A 49 11.59 10.08 -15.12
CA THR A 49 12.53 9.47 -16.08
C THR A 49 12.33 7.97 -16.26
N TYR A 50 11.60 7.31 -15.34
CA TYR A 50 11.33 5.87 -15.40
C TYR A 50 9.97 5.62 -16.07
N PRO A 51 9.91 4.99 -17.25
CA PRO A 51 8.68 4.89 -18.05
C PRO A 51 7.55 4.07 -17.37
N ARG A 52 7.90 3.25 -16.39
CA ARG A 52 6.95 2.41 -15.64
C ARG A 52 6.62 2.94 -14.25
N ILE A 53 7.20 4.07 -13.82
CA ILE A 53 6.84 4.75 -12.58
C ILE A 53 5.88 5.89 -12.92
N LYS A 54 4.82 6.02 -12.14
CA LYS A 54 3.82 7.09 -12.22
C LYS A 54 3.66 7.74 -10.86
N THR A 55 4.01 9.02 -10.76
CA THR A 55 3.91 9.78 -9.52
C THR A 55 2.66 10.67 -9.49
N ILE A 56 2.01 10.73 -8.35
CA ILE A 56 0.85 11.58 -8.05
C ILE A 56 1.18 12.41 -6.83
N ILE A 57 1.19 13.74 -6.97
CA ILE A 57 1.50 14.66 -5.89
C ILE A 57 0.18 15.17 -5.30
N GLN A 58 -0.29 14.47 -4.27
CA GLN A 58 -1.52 14.78 -3.54
C GLN A 58 -1.48 14.14 -2.14
N ASP A 59 -2.36 14.59 -1.25
CA ASP A 59 -2.65 13.90 0.00
C ASP A 59 -3.37 12.57 -0.29
N ALA A 60 -2.66 11.47 -0.05
CA ALA A 60 -3.14 10.12 -0.34
C ALA A 60 -4.36 9.71 0.51
N TYR A 61 -4.57 10.33 1.66
CA TYR A 61 -5.64 9.98 2.60
C TYR A 61 -6.96 10.68 2.31
N ARG A 62 -7.03 11.49 1.23
CA ARG A 62 -8.28 12.05 0.71
C ARG A 62 -8.99 11.02 -0.13
N LYS A 63 -10.24 10.71 0.24
CA LYS A 63 -11.06 9.67 -0.42
C LYS A 63 -11.25 9.93 -1.92
N GLU A 64 -11.40 11.20 -2.31
CA GLU A 64 -11.67 11.60 -3.70
C GLU A 64 -10.55 11.18 -4.67
N LEU A 65 -9.31 11.11 -4.18
CA LEU A 65 -8.17 10.68 -4.99
C LEU A 65 -8.39 9.28 -5.55
N THR A 66 -8.94 8.39 -4.76
CA THR A 66 -9.10 6.99 -5.16
C THR A 66 -10.05 6.78 -6.33
N PHE A 67 -10.97 7.70 -6.61
CA PHE A 67 -11.96 7.54 -7.68
C PHE A 67 -11.34 7.37 -9.06
N ASN A 68 -10.22 8.05 -9.31
CA ASN A 68 -9.52 8.05 -10.59
C ASN A 68 -8.37 7.04 -10.67
N LEU A 69 -8.09 6.31 -9.60
CA LEU A 69 -7.03 5.30 -9.58
C LEU A 69 -7.51 3.98 -10.21
N PRO A 70 -6.62 3.23 -10.89
CA PRO A 70 -6.93 1.88 -11.34
C PRO A 70 -7.12 0.93 -10.16
N LEU A 71 -7.38 -0.34 -10.45
CA LEU A 71 -7.24 -1.41 -9.47
C LEU A 71 -5.78 -1.86 -9.39
N PHE A 72 -5.38 -2.32 -8.21
CA PHE A 72 -4.01 -2.70 -7.87
C PHE A 72 -3.93 -4.14 -7.38
N ASP A 73 -2.80 -4.76 -7.61
CA ASP A 73 -2.48 -6.09 -7.11
C ASP A 73 -1.75 -6.01 -5.77
N ILE A 74 -1.01 -4.93 -5.57
CA ILE A 74 -0.26 -4.63 -4.33
C ILE A 74 -0.46 -3.14 -4.02
N ILE A 75 -0.81 -2.83 -2.76
CA ILE A 75 -0.85 -1.46 -2.25
C ILE A 75 -0.08 -1.43 -0.92
N ILE A 76 0.83 -0.48 -0.76
CA ILE A 76 1.70 -0.33 0.40
C ILE A 76 1.44 1.05 1.03
N ASP A 77 1.26 1.10 2.34
CA ASP A 77 1.22 2.32 3.15
C ASP A 77 2.52 2.44 3.93
N ASP A 78 3.38 3.33 3.47
CA ASP A 78 4.64 3.76 4.07
C ASP A 78 4.59 5.29 4.31
N GLY A 79 3.42 5.76 4.80
CA GLY A 79 3.12 7.17 4.99
C GLY A 79 3.43 7.69 6.41
N PRO A 80 2.52 8.45 7.06
CA PRO A 80 2.79 9.06 8.37
C PRO A 80 2.76 8.10 9.56
N HIS A 81 2.40 6.84 9.39
CA HIS A 81 2.35 5.77 10.39
C HIS A 81 1.46 6.05 11.61
N THR A 82 0.54 7.02 11.51
CA THR A 82 -0.44 7.26 12.57
C THR A 82 -1.61 6.30 12.44
N LEU A 83 -2.20 5.89 13.58
CA LEU A 83 -3.39 5.03 13.56
C LEU A 83 -4.51 5.62 12.69
N GLU A 84 -4.71 6.94 12.74
CA GLU A 84 -5.73 7.63 11.94
C GLU A 84 -5.47 7.52 10.44
N SER A 85 -4.22 7.75 9.98
CA SER A 85 -3.86 7.63 8.56
C SER A 85 -4.01 6.20 8.07
N GLN A 86 -3.54 5.23 8.83
CA GLN A 86 -3.62 3.81 8.51
C GLN A 86 -5.08 3.29 8.45
N ILE A 87 -5.97 3.78 9.33
CA ILE A 87 -7.42 3.51 9.24
C ILE A 87 -8.01 4.12 7.95
N LYS A 88 -7.68 5.37 7.63
CA LYS A 88 -8.13 6.01 6.38
C LYS A 88 -7.61 5.24 5.16
N PHE A 89 -6.38 4.76 5.21
CA PHE A 89 -5.79 3.95 4.16
C PHE A 89 -6.61 2.68 3.89
N ILE A 90 -6.92 1.89 4.91
CA ILE A 90 -7.76 0.70 4.77
C ILE A 90 -9.08 1.04 4.09
N ASN A 91 -9.80 2.05 4.62
CA ASN A 91 -11.13 2.44 4.14
C ASN A 91 -11.13 2.96 2.71
N ASN A 92 -10.09 3.67 2.31
CA ASN A 92 -9.99 4.27 0.98
C ASN A 92 -9.52 3.27 -0.07
N TYR A 93 -8.55 2.40 0.28
CA TYR A 93 -7.80 1.62 -0.69
C TYR A 93 -8.18 0.14 -0.76
N PHE A 94 -8.85 -0.44 0.24
CA PHE A 94 -9.27 -1.84 0.15
C PHE A 94 -10.10 -2.12 -1.12
N LYS A 95 -11.03 -1.23 -1.47
CA LYS A 95 -11.87 -1.33 -2.66
C LYS A 95 -11.10 -1.13 -3.98
N LYS A 96 -9.82 -0.74 -3.90
CA LYS A 96 -8.91 -0.60 -5.04
C LYS A 96 -8.06 -1.83 -5.28
N LEU A 97 -8.22 -2.88 -4.48
CA LEU A 97 -7.53 -4.15 -4.72
C LEU A 97 -8.23 -4.98 -5.80
N ASN A 98 -7.43 -5.54 -6.68
CA ASN A 98 -7.83 -6.68 -7.50
C ASN A 98 -8.20 -7.87 -6.59
N LYS A 99 -8.92 -8.85 -7.14
CA LYS A 99 -9.09 -10.16 -6.48
C LYS A 99 -7.72 -10.77 -6.19
N ASN A 100 -7.54 -11.28 -4.99
CA ASN A 100 -6.28 -11.76 -4.42
C ASN A 100 -5.18 -10.70 -4.28
N GLY A 101 -5.48 -9.43 -4.54
CA GLY A 101 -4.59 -8.32 -4.25
C GLY A 101 -4.37 -8.12 -2.75
N LYS A 102 -3.28 -7.46 -2.38
CA LYS A 102 -2.89 -7.28 -0.97
C LYS A 102 -2.60 -5.84 -0.63
N LEU A 103 -3.11 -5.42 0.54
CA LEU A 103 -2.67 -4.22 1.25
C LEU A 103 -1.56 -4.59 2.24
N PHE A 104 -0.52 -3.78 2.27
CA PHE A 104 0.55 -3.83 3.27
C PHE A 104 0.53 -2.52 4.05
N ILE A 105 0.47 -2.59 5.37
CA ILE A 105 0.59 -1.44 6.26
C ILE A 105 1.86 -1.65 7.05
N GLU A 106 2.84 -0.77 6.85
CA GLU A 106 4.15 -0.83 7.48
C GLU A 106 4.19 0.01 8.76
N ASP A 107 5.21 -0.20 9.56
CA ASP A 107 5.56 0.60 10.74
C ASP A 107 4.38 0.89 11.69
N ILE A 108 3.66 -0.17 12.06
CA ILE A 108 2.56 -0.07 13.02
C ILE A 108 3.13 0.06 14.43
N ASP A 109 2.79 1.17 15.10
CA ASP A 109 3.21 1.46 16.47
C ASP A 109 2.43 0.60 17.48
N GLY A 110 3.06 -0.49 17.89
CA GLY A 110 2.63 -1.35 18.97
C GLY A 110 1.38 -2.22 18.71
N LYS A 111 1.13 -3.12 19.64
CA LYS A 111 0.02 -4.09 19.55
C LYS A 111 -1.36 -3.46 19.58
N TYR A 112 -1.52 -2.32 20.28
CA TYR A 112 -2.82 -1.64 20.35
C TYR A 112 -3.25 -1.18 18.98
N ASN A 113 -2.40 -0.45 18.27
CA ASN A 113 -2.69 0.04 16.91
C ASN A 113 -2.91 -1.13 15.94
N SER A 114 -2.09 -2.19 16.03
CA SER A 114 -2.27 -3.40 15.24
C SER A 114 -3.65 -4.05 15.44
N ASN A 115 -4.16 -4.09 16.68
CA ASN A 115 -5.48 -4.64 16.97
C ASN A 115 -6.61 -3.78 16.40
N GLU A 116 -6.51 -2.44 16.52
CA GLU A 116 -7.51 -1.52 15.97
C GLU A 116 -7.53 -1.58 14.44
N LEU A 117 -6.37 -1.65 13.79
CA LEU A 117 -6.28 -1.81 12.34
C LEU A 117 -6.84 -3.15 11.87
N ARG A 118 -6.58 -4.23 12.60
CA ARG A 118 -7.17 -5.55 12.32
C ARG A 118 -8.70 -5.51 12.43
N LYS A 119 -9.23 -4.87 13.45
CA LYS A 119 -10.67 -4.68 13.64
C LYS A 119 -11.28 -3.85 12.51
N GLU A 120 -10.59 -2.80 12.05
CA GLU A 120 -11.02 -2.01 10.89
C GLU A 120 -11.03 -2.85 9.61
N ALA A 121 -9.95 -3.58 9.35
CA ALA A 121 -9.80 -4.44 8.17
C ALA A 121 -10.84 -5.58 8.14
N SER A 122 -11.24 -6.12 9.31
CA SER A 122 -12.24 -7.19 9.39
C SER A 122 -13.64 -6.80 8.93
N LYS A 123 -13.90 -5.50 8.70
CA LYS A 123 -15.13 -5.03 8.05
C LYS A 123 -15.17 -5.41 6.55
N PHE A 124 -14.04 -5.76 5.96
CA PHE A 124 -13.89 -6.01 4.54
C PHE A 124 -13.54 -7.47 4.21
N THR A 125 -12.72 -8.12 5.05
CA THR A 125 -12.22 -9.47 4.83
C THR A 125 -11.76 -10.11 6.13
N ASP A 126 -11.80 -11.44 6.20
CA ASP A 126 -11.23 -12.23 7.30
C ASP A 126 -9.75 -12.62 7.01
N ASN A 127 -9.25 -12.39 5.80
CA ASN A 127 -7.90 -12.77 5.40
C ASN A 127 -6.89 -11.67 5.79
N ILE A 128 -6.55 -11.65 7.08
CA ILE A 128 -5.68 -10.64 7.69
C ILE A 128 -4.53 -11.32 8.43
N THR A 129 -3.29 -11.04 8.04
CA THR A 129 -2.07 -11.56 8.65
C THR A 129 -1.25 -10.44 9.27
N SER A 130 -0.76 -10.64 10.50
CA SER A 130 0.21 -9.73 11.12
C SER A 130 1.59 -10.37 11.06
N ILE A 131 2.61 -9.56 10.74
CA ILE A 131 4.01 -9.97 10.74
C ILE A 131 4.73 -9.09 11.78
N ASP A 132 5.44 -9.73 12.69
CA ASP A 132 6.16 -9.06 13.78
C ASP A 132 7.66 -9.18 13.56
N PHE A 133 8.30 -8.07 13.22
CA PHE A 133 9.75 -8.00 13.01
C PHE A 133 10.52 -7.45 14.22
N ARG A 134 9.86 -7.11 15.33
CA ARG A 134 10.47 -6.48 16.50
C ARG A 134 11.61 -7.29 17.10
N SER A 135 11.54 -8.62 17.02
CA SER A 135 12.64 -9.49 17.47
C SER A 135 13.93 -9.31 16.65
N ASN A 136 13.82 -8.76 15.44
CA ASN A 136 14.96 -8.59 14.51
C ASN A 136 15.49 -7.15 14.49
N THR A 137 14.66 -6.17 14.86
CA THR A 137 14.97 -4.74 14.66
C THR A 137 15.17 -3.98 15.98
N ASN A 138 14.69 -4.52 17.12
CA ASN A 138 14.67 -3.83 18.42
C ASN A 138 13.86 -2.50 18.41
N THR A 139 12.94 -2.32 17.45
CA THR A 139 12.06 -1.15 17.35
C THR A 139 10.63 -1.57 17.63
N GLU A 140 9.82 -0.68 18.24
CA GLU A 140 8.41 -0.98 18.57
C GLU A 140 7.48 -0.87 17.36
N ASP A 141 7.91 -0.16 16.32
CA ASP A 141 7.20 0.13 15.07
C ASP A 141 7.39 -0.92 13.97
N SER A 142 8.08 -2.03 14.24
CA SER A 142 8.33 -3.09 13.27
C SER A 142 7.21 -4.13 13.19
N LEU A 143 5.96 -3.68 13.26
CA LEU A 143 4.78 -4.49 12.98
C LEU A 143 4.24 -4.17 11.58
N MET A 144 3.86 -5.21 10.84
CA MET A 144 3.21 -5.08 9.55
C MET A 144 1.88 -5.81 9.55
N LEU A 145 0.87 -5.23 8.92
CA LEU A 145 -0.40 -5.89 8.64
C LEU A 145 -0.54 -6.14 7.14
N VAL A 146 -0.90 -7.36 6.79
CA VAL A 146 -1.21 -7.76 5.42
C VAL A 146 -2.69 -8.12 5.33
N ILE A 147 -3.43 -7.43 4.46
CA ILE A 147 -4.86 -7.61 4.24
C ILE A 147 -5.07 -8.05 2.80
N GLN A 148 -5.68 -9.22 2.59
CA GLN A 148 -5.92 -9.75 1.25
C GLN A 148 -7.39 -9.62 0.86
N ASN A 149 -7.63 -9.19 -0.38
CA ASN A 149 -8.96 -9.16 -0.96
C ASN A 149 -9.32 -10.50 -1.59
N ASP A 150 -10.25 -11.24 -0.98
CA ASP A 150 -10.77 -12.50 -1.50
C ASP A 150 -12.02 -12.35 -2.37
N LEU A 151 -12.57 -11.12 -2.46
CA LEU A 151 -13.80 -10.82 -3.15
C LEU A 151 -13.57 -10.48 -4.62
N ASP A 152 -14.51 -10.81 -5.48
CA ASP A 152 -14.54 -10.29 -6.85
C ASP A 152 -14.90 -8.80 -6.83
N ALA A 153 -14.27 -8.00 -7.71
CA ALA A 153 -14.45 -6.55 -7.78
C ALA A 153 -15.93 -6.10 -7.92
N HIS A 154 -16.81 -6.98 -8.41
CA HIS A 154 -18.24 -6.69 -8.52
C HIS A 154 -18.99 -6.57 -7.18
N TYR A 155 -18.45 -7.11 -6.08
CA TYR A 155 -19.06 -7.04 -4.75
C TYR A 155 -18.66 -5.81 -3.95
N LEU A 156 -17.70 -5.01 -4.45
CA LEU A 156 -17.17 -3.84 -3.74
C LEU A 156 -17.87 -2.52 -4.10
N VAL A 157 -18.87 -2.55 -5.00
CA VAL A 157 -19.55 -1.36 -5.59
C VAL A 157 -20.92 -1.07 -4.96
N THR A 158 -21.34 -1.83 -3.93
CA THR A 158 -22.63 -1.58 -3.25
C THR A 158 -22.49 -0.67 -2.04
#